data_b7f08f6c73c392cabb37d1a09406ceb9
#
_entry.id   b7f08f6c73c392cabb37d1a09406ceb9
#
_cell.length_a   1.000
_cell.length_b   1.000
_cell.length_c   1.000
_cell.angle_alpha   90.00
_cell.angle_beta   90.00
_cell.angle_gamma   90.00
#
_symmetry.space_group_name_H-M   'P 1'
#
loop_
_entity.id
_entity.type
_entity.pdbx_description
1 polymer ?
#
loop_
_entity_poly.entity_id
_entity_poly.type
_entity_poly.pdbx_seq_one_letter_code
_entity_poly.pdbx_strand_id
1 'polypeptide(L)'
;ETALIGRWIKNIGDVKKGEKQMIYEYWLAGIKEITDLKKQKLREVYGSGKAIYYIEETKLDKLRFLNEKDVAILKNAKKDTELEEKWRRTEEKRIQFIPYFLKTYPEKLKYITDPPYALYVLGQLPDEKRKSAAIVGARNCTAYGEQMALQYGKSLAEAGIQIISGMARGIDGAGQRGALNSSWAKESGVTYAVLGLSLIHISEPTRLRCI
;
A
#
# COMPACT_ATOMS: atom_id res chain seq x y z
N GLU A 1 21.29 35.39 0.41
CA GLU A 1 21.40 34.24 1.37
C GLU A 1 20.16 34.14 2.27
N THR A 2 19.66 35.24 2.85
CA THR A 2 18.49 35.27 3.76
C THR A 2 17.19 34.78 3.10
N ALA A 3 16.99 35.04 1.81
CA ALA A 3 15.79 34.62 1.07
C ALA A 3 15.77 33.10 0.76
N LEU A 4 16.93 32.47 0.57
CA LEU A 4 17.07 31.03 0.38
C LEU A 4 16.81 30.23 1.66
N ILE A 5 17.32 30.73 2.79
CA ILE A 5 17.08 30.13 4.12
C ILE A 5 15.61 30.22 4.50
N GLY A 6 14.93 31.35 4.23
CA GLY A 6 13.50 31.50 4.49
C GLY A 6 12.63 30.55 3.65
N ARG A 7 13.02 30.27 2.41
CA ARG A 7 12.33 29.31 1.52
C ARG A 7 12.55 27.86 1.97
N TRP A 8 13.72 27.55 2.50
CA TRP A 8 14.07 26.23 3.05
C TRP A 8 13.31 25.92 4.35
N ILE A 9 13.24 26.90 5.27
CA ILE A 9 12.49 26.78 6.52
C ILE A 9 10.99 26.65 6.25
N LYS A 10 10.44 27.34 5.23
CA LYS A 10 9.04 27.22 4.82
C LYS A 10 8.74 25.83 4.26
N ASN A 11 9.63 25.27 3.44
CA ASN A 11 9.51 23.90 2.93
C ASN A 11 9.55 22.85 4.06
N ILE A 12 10.42 23.00 5.06
CA ILE A 12 10.48 22.09 6.21
C ILE A 12 9.20 22.18 7.06
N GLY A 13 8.65 23.38 7.24
CA GLY A 13 7.39 23.59 7.93
C GLY A 13 6.20 22.95 7.23
N ASP A 14 6.14 23.06 5.89
CA ASP A 14 5.09 22.46 5.07
C ASP A 14 5.21 20.95 4.98
N VAL A 15 6.41 20.39 4.93
CA VAL A 15 6.66 18.93 4.99
C VAL A 15 6.22 18.36 6.33
N LYS A 16 6.65 18.96 7.46
CA LYS A 16 6.22 18.52 8.82
C LYS A 16 4.71 18.68 9.03
N LYS A 17 4.06 19.67 8.42
CA LYS A 17 2.62 19.85 8.49
C LYS A 17 1.89 18.81 7.65
N GLY A 18 2.44 18.42 6.51
CA GLY A 18 1.97 17.34 5.67
C GLY A 18 2.11 15.97 6.34
N GLU A 19 3.25 15.70 6.95
CA GLU A 19 3.51 14.46 7.71
C GLU A 19 2.54 14.31 8.90
N LYS A 20 2.30 15.38 9.67
CA LYS A 20 1.31 15.38 10.76
C LYS A 20 -0.13 15.16 10.29
N GLN A 21 -0.45 15.41 9.03
CA GLN A 21 -1.77 15.09 8.46
C GLN A 21 -1.86 13.63 8.01
N MET A 22 -0.75 13.04 7.54
CA MET A 22 -0.73 11.67 7.03
C MET A 22 -0.98 10.62 8.10
N ILE A 23 -0.63 10.86 9.36
CA ILE A 23 -0.93 9.94 10.46
C ILE A 23 -2.43 9.69 10.64
N TYR A 24 -3.28 10.69 10.37
CA TYR A 24 -4.73 10.51 10.46
C TYR A 24 -5.31 9.77 9.23
N GLU A 25 -4.71 9.93 8.07
CA GLU A 25 -5.05 9.12 6.90
C GLU A 25 -4.62 7.65 7.12
N TYR A 26 -3.45 7.44 7.73
CA TYR A 26 -2.96 6.13 8.14
C TYR A 26 -3.88 5.48 9.19
N TRP A 27 -4.35 6.24 10.18
CA TRP A 27 -5.35 5.79 11.14
C TRP A 27 -6.62 5.32 10.44
N LEU A 28 -7.18 6.12 9.54
CA LEU A 28 -8.40 5.79 8.82
C LEU A 28 -8.21 4.53 7.94
N ALA A 29 -7.08 4.44 7.24
CA ALA A 29 -6.72 3.26 6.44
C ALA A 29 -6.65 1.98 7.29
N GLY A 30 -6.13 2.11 8.52
CA GLY A 30 -5.92 0.99 9.45
C GLY A 30 -7.20 0.36 10.02
N ILE A 31 -8.36 0.99 9.88
CA ILE A 31 -9.65 0.47 10.40
C ILE A 31 -10.16 -0.60 9.44
N LYS A 32 -9.88 -1.88 9.73
CA LYS A 32 -10.17 -3.01 8.83
C LYS A 32 -11.67 -3.31 8.69
N GLU A 33 -12.44 -3.03 9.70
CA GLU A 33 -13.88 -3.32 9.78
C GLU A 33 -14.73 -2.36 8.93
N ILE A 34 -14.15 -1.24 8.47
CA ILE A 34 -14.82 -0.29 7.59
C ILE A 34 -14.28 -0.47 6.17
N THR A 35 -15.17 -0.64 5.20
CA THR A 35 -14.79 -0.81 3.80
C THR A 35 -14.09 0.43 3.26
N ASP A 36 -13.16 0.24 2.32
CA ASP A 36 -12.39 1.33 1.75
C ASP A 36 -13.26 2.35 1.01
N LEU A 37 -14.35 1.91 0.39
CA LEU A 37 -15.35 2.82 -0.19
C LEU A 37 -16.02 3.74 0.85
N LYS A 38 -16.33 3.22 2.05
CA LYS A 38 -16.88 4.05 3.14
C LYS A 38 -15.85 5.05 3.65
N LYS A 39 -14.58 4.65 3.76
CA LYS A 39 -13.48 5.55 4.14
C LYS A 39 -13.29 6.67 3.11
N GLN A 40 -13.36 6.35 1.81
CA GLN A 40 -13.29 7.33 0.73
C GLN A 40 -14.46 8.33 0.83
N LYS A 41 -15.69 7.85 1.00
CA LYS A 41 -16.87 8.72 1.20
C LYS A 41 -16.75 9.61 2.43
N LEU A 42 -16.23 9.08 3.55
CA LEU A 42 -15.97 9.89 4.74
C LEU A 42 -15.00 11.03 4.43
N ARG A 43 -13.93 10.72 3.70
CA ARG A 43 -12.94 11.73 3.31
C ARG A 43 -13.49 12.75 2.32
N GLU A 44 -14.34 12.36 1.39
CA GLU A 44 -15.05 13.27 0.48
C GLU A 44 -15.93 14.26 1.25
N VAL A 45 -16.66 13.78 2.27
CA VAL A 45 -17.53 14.63 3.09
C VAL A 45 -16.75 15.59 3.99
N TYR A 46 -15.66 15.12 4.62
CA TYR A 46 -14.93 15.90 5.65
C TYR A 46 -13.58 16.46 5.19
N GLY A 47 -13.15 16.13 3.98
CA GLY A 47 -11.94 16.66 3.36
C GLY A 47 -10.62 16.01 3.80
N SER A 48 -10.53 15.46 5.01
CA SER A 48 -9.29 14.83 5.49
C SER A 48 -9.51 13.83 6.62
N GLY A 49 -8.59 12.86 6.76
CA GLY A 49 -8.55 11.93 7.90
C GLY A 49 -8.48 12.66 9.25
N LYS A 50 -7.75 13.78 9.31
CA LYS A 50 -7.70 14.61 10.53
C LYS A 50 -9.06 15.17 10.91
N ALA A 51 -9.82 15.69 9.95
CA ALA A 51 -11.17 16.20 10.21
C ALA A 51 -12.11 15.09 10.70
N ILE A 52 -11.98 13.87 10.15
CA ILE A 52 -12.74 12.69 10.59
C ILE A 52 -12.33 12.25 12.00
N TYR A 53 -11.04 12.31 12.31
CA TYR A 53 -10.53 11.94 13.64
C TYR A 53 -11.09 12.86 14.75
N TYR A 54 -11.15 14.16 14.52
CA TYR A 54 -11.61 15.16 15.50
C TYR A 54 -13.09 15.52 15.40
N ILE A 55 -13.85 14.87 14.51
CA ILE A 55 -15.28 15.17 14.38
C ILE A 55 -16.04 14.79 15.63
N GLU A 56 -17.05 15.59 15.96
CA GLU A 56 -18.02 15.28 16.98
C GLU A 56 -18.83 14.02 16.62
N GLU A 57 -18.99 13.12 17.58
CA GLU A 57 -19.60 11.82 17.37
C GLU A 57 -21.02 11.91 16.82
N THR A 58 -21.80 12.89 17.29
CA THR A 58 -23.17 13.17 16.85
C THR A 58 -23.29 13.49 15.35
N LYS A 59 -22.20 13.94 14.71
CA LYS A 59 -22.17 14.21 13.27
C LYS A 59 -22.00 12.93 12.45
N LEU A 60 -21.33 11.92 13.00
CA LEU A 60 -21.20 10.61 12.37
C LEU A 60 -22.54 9.87 12.30
N ASP A 61 -23.36 9.99 13.33
CA ASP A 61 -24.69 9.35 13.40
C ASP A 61 -25.64 9.85 12.30
N LYS A 62 -25.39 11.02 11.71
CA LYS A 62 -26.22 11.62 10.64
C LYS A 62 -25.86 11.11 9.23
N LEU A 63 -24.79 10.35 9.08
CA LEU A 63 -24.33 9.88 7.78
C LEU A 63 -25.06 8.61 7.35
N ARG A 64 -25.96 8.72 6.36
CA ARG A 64 -26.80 7.61 5.88
C ARG A 64 -26.03 6.40 5.33
N PHE A 65 -24.78 6.56 4.93
CA PHE A 65 -23.95 5.47 4.40
C PHE A 65 -23.17 4.71 5.49
N LEU A 66 -23.21 5.17 6.74
CA LEU A 66 -22.69 4.47 7.91
C LEU A 66 -23.84 3.85 8.68
N ASN A 67 -23.65 2.62 9.13
CA ASN A 67 -24.56 2.00 10.10
C ASN A 67 -24.02 2.21 11.52
N GLU A 68 -24.85 1.85 12.53
CA GLU A 68 -24.49 2.00 13.94
C GLU A 68 -23.19 1.28 14.32
N LYS A 69 -22.90 0.11 13.69
CA LYS A 69 -21.66 -0.63 13.90
C LYS A 69 -20.45 0.15 13.36
N ASP A 70 -20.57 0.74 12.16
CA ASP A 70 -19.49 1.56 11.57
C ASP A 70 -19.16 2.74 12.48
N VAL A 71 -20.18 3.41 13.01
CA VAL A 71 -19.99 4.55 13.93
C VAL A 71 -19.31 4.10 15.22
N ALA A 72 -19.75 2.98 15.81
CA ALA A 72 -19.13 2.42 17.01
C ALA A 72 -17.64 2.06 16.77
N ILE A 73 -17.33 1.48 15.61
CA ILE A 73 -15.96 1.15 15.21
C ILE A 73 -15.12 2.42 15.10
N LEU A 74 -15.60 3.46 14.43
CA LEU A 74 -14.89 4.74 14.30
C LEU A 74 -14.62 5.38 15.67
N LYS A 75 -15.62 5.37 16.58
CA LYS A 75 -15.48 5.87 17.95
C LYS A 75 -14.40 5.10 18.73
N ASN A 76 -14.39 3.78 18.62
CA ASN A 76 -13.40 2.94 19.30
C ASN A 76 -12.00 3.11 18.69
N ALA A 77 -11.89 3.23 17.37
CA ALA A 77 -10.60 3.41 16.70
C ALA A 77 -9.89 4.71 17.10
N LYS A 78 -10.63 5.75 17.53
CA LYS A 78 -10.05 7.00 18.07
C LYS A 78 -9.33 6.82 19.41
N LYS A 79 -9.60 5.72 20.12
CA LYS A 79 -8.96 5.38 21.40
C LYS A 79 -7.62 4.66 21.24
N ASP A 80 -7.15 4.44 20.01
CA ASP A 80 -5.86 3.79 19.76
C ASP A 80 -4.72 4.69 20.24
N THR A 81 -4.13 4.34 21.40
CA THR A 81 -3.00 5.04 22.01
C THR A 81 -1.67 4.72 21.30
N GLU A 82 -1.64 3.71 20.43
CA GLU A 82 -0.44 3.26 19.74
C GLU A 82 -0.30 3.83 18.32
N LEU A 83 -1.19 4.73 17.91
CA LEU A 83 -1.21 5.26 16.54
C LEU A 83 0.13 5.88 16.12
N GLU A 84 0.70 6.71 16.98
CA GLU A 84 1.99 7.37 16.72
C GLU A 84 3.14 6.37 16.64
N GLU A 85 3.13 5.36 17.51
CA GLU A 85 4.13 4.30 17.51
C GLU A 85 4.03 3.43 16.25
N LYS A 86 2.82 3.07 15.82
CA LYS A 86 2.58 2.32 14.58
C LYS A 86 3.05 3.12 13.36
N TRP A 87 2.78 4.42 13.33
CA TRP A 87 3.26 5.30 12.28
C TRP A 87 4.79 5.36 12.24
N ARG A 88 5.44 5.58 13.38
CA ARG A 88 6.90 5.60 13.52
C ARG A 88 7.54 4.30 13.03
N ARG A 89 6.99 3.13 13.40
CA ARG A 89 7.46 1.83 12.91
C ARG A 89 7.35 1.69 11.40
N THR A 90 6.32 2.28 10.78
CA THR A 90 6.17 2.30 9.33
C THR A 90 7.30 3.08 8.67
N GLU A 91 7.65 4.24 9.23
CA GLU A 91 8.76 5.07 8.75
C GLU A 91 10.12 4.38 8.97
N GLU A 92 10.37 3.81 10.13
CA GLU A 92 11.60 3.07 10.45
C GLU A 92 11.84 1.89 9.50
N LYS A 93 10.78 1.19 9.12
CA LYS A 93 10.82 0.12 8.13
C LYS A 93 10.90 0.61 6.68
N ARG A 94 10.94 1.92 6.46
CA ARG A 94 10.92 2.56 5.12
C ARG A 94 9.72 2.12 4.28
N ILE A 95 8.58 1.87 4.91
CA ILE A 95 7.34 1.56 4.23
C ILE A 95 6.68 2.88 3.82
N GLN A 96 6.46 3.07 2.52
CA GLN A 96 5.74 4.23 2.00
C GLN A 96 4.24 4.00 2.19
N PHE A 97 3.55 4.99 2.74
CA PHE A 97 2.10 5.00 2.85
C PHE A 97 1.53 5.88 1.74
N ILE A 98 0.78 5.28 0.81
CA ILE A 98 0.28 5.94 -0.40
C ILE A 98 -1.24 5.88 -0.44
N PRO A 99 -1.96 6.89 0.09
CA PRO A 99 -3.41 6.98 -0.02
C PRO A 99 -3.89 7.21 -1.46
N TYR A 100 -5.12 6.78 -1.77
CA TYR A 100 -5.71 6.80 -3.12
C TYR A 100 -5.75 8.17 -3.79
N PHE A 101 -5.75 9.26 -3.04
CA PHE A 101 -5.81 10.62 -3.56
C PHE A 101 -4.44 11.21 -3.92
N LEU A 102 -3.34 10.53 -3.61
CA LEU A 102 -2.01 10.97 -4.04
C LEU A 102 -1.79 10.66 -5.52
N LYS A 103 -1.01 11.53 -6.18
CA LYS A 103 -0.61 11.35 -7.58
C LYS A 103 0.25 10.10 -7.82
N THR A 104 0.91 9.62 -6.77
CA THR A 104 1.74 8.42 -6.80
C THR A 104 0.93 7.13 -6.64
N TYR A 105 -0.37 7.22 -6.32
CA TYR A 105 -1.23 6.05 -6.26
C TYR A 105 -1.49 5.51 -7.67
N PRO A 106 -1.33 4.18 -7.91
CA PRO A 106 -1.48 3.60 -9.25
C PRO A 106 -2.85 3.87 -9.84
N GLU A 107 -2.86 4.49 -11.03
CA GLU A 107 -4.10 4.91 -11.68
C GLU A 107 -5.03 3.72 -11.96
N LYS A 108 -4.45 2.58 -12.41
CA LYS A 108 -5.21 1.36 -12.69
C LYS A 108 -6.01 0.83 -11.50
N LEU A 109 -5.53 1.05 -10.26
CA LEU A 109 -6.23 0.60 -9.06
C LEU A 109 -7.46 1.45 -8.72
N LYS A 110 -7.55 2.67 -9.23
CA LYS A 110 -8.73 3.54 -9.01
C LYS A 110 -9.98 3.04 -9.75
N TYR A 111 -9.79 2.22 -10.80
CA TYR A 111 -10.88 1.73 -11.64
C TYR A 111 -11.41 0.35 -11.24
N ILE A 112 -10.85 -0.29 -10.23
CA ILE A 112 -11.40 -1.55 -9.73
C ILE A 112 -12.64 -1.27 -8.84
N THR A 113 -13.48 -2.29 -8.66
CA THR A 113 -14.76 -2.16 -7.94
C THR A 113 -14.61 -1.66 -6.50
N ASP A 114 -13.55 -2.08 -5.80
CA ASP A 114 -13.25 -1.71 -4.42
C ASP A 114 -11.78 -1.28 -4.31
N PRO A 115 -11.45 -0.04 -4.72
CA PRO A 115 -10.09 0.42 -4.69
C PRO A 115 -9.59 0.59 -3.25
N PRO A 116 -8.40 0.06 -2.89
CA PRO A 116 -7.82 0.23 -1.57
C PRO A 116 -7.71 1.71 -1.19
N TYR A 117 -8.08 2.06 0.04
CA TYR A 117 -7.94 3.42 0.55
C TYR A 117 -6.48 3.89 0.55
N ALA A 118 -5.56 2.99 0.82
CA ALA A 118 -4.14 3.26 0.77
C ALA A 118 -3.34 1.99 0.49
N LEU A 119 -2.14 2.18 -0.05
CA LEU A 119 -1.14 1.14 -0.24
C LEU A 119 0.01 1.32 0.76
N TYR A 120 0.54 0.22 1.24
CA TYR A 120 1.78 0.15 2.01
C TYR A 120 2.85 -0.44 1.10
N VAL A 121 3.83 0.35 0.72
CA VAL A 121 4.82 -0.04 -0.29
C VAL A 121 6.21 -0.11 0.33
N LEU A 122 6.83 -1.28 0.24
CA LEU A 122 8.24 -1.47 0.55
C LEU A 122 9.01 -1.59 -0.78
N GLY A 123 9.92 -0.66 -1.01
CA GLY A 123 10.62 -0.54 -2.29
C GLY A 123 9.91 0.39 -3.28
N GLN A 124 9.66 -0.07 -4.50
CA GLN A 124 9.09 0.73 -5.58
C GLN A 124 7.78 0.14 -6.10
N LEU A 125 6.89 1.00 -6.56
CA LEU A 125 5.70 0.58 -7.31
C LEU A 125 6.08 0.13 -8.73
N PRO A 126 5.26 -0.73 -9.37
CA PRO A 126 5.40 -1.04 -10.79
C PRO A 126 5.36 0.23 -11.65
N ASP A 127 6.19 0.26 -12.68
CA ASP A 127 6.12 1.34 -13.69
C ASP A 127 4.86 1.17 -14.54
N GLU A 128 3.95 2.13 -14.46
CA GLU A 128 2.67 2.09 -15.19
C GLU A 128 2.82 2.15 -16.72
N LYS A 129 3.97 2.62 -17.22
CA LYS A 129 4.27 2.68 -18.65
C LYS A 129 4.70 1.32 -19.21
N ARG A 130 5.17 0.42 -18.35
CA ARG A 130 5.57 -0.93 -18.75
C ARG A 130 4.39 -1.89 -18.70
N LYS A 131 4.43 -2.89 -19.56
CA LYS A 131 3.47 -4.01 -19.51
C LYS A 131 3.72 -4.82 -18.24
N SER A 132 2.67 -5.36 -17.66
CA SER A 132 2.72 -6.28 -16.52
C SER A 132 1.91 -7.53 -16.78
N ALA A 133 2.35 -8.65 -16.21
CA ALA A 133 1.64 -9.93 -16.25
C ALA A 133 1.56 -10.52 -14.84
N ALA A 134 0.44 -11.11 -14.49
CA ALA A 134 0.29 -11.86 -13.26
C ALA A 134 0.69 -13.32 -13.48
N ILE A 135 1.52 -13.87 -12.57
CA ILE A 135 1.79 -15.31 -12.49
C ILE A 135 1.25 -15.77 -11.13
N VAL A 136 0.15 -16.51 -11.17
CA VAL A 136 -0.56 -16.98 -9.98
C VAL A 136 -0.98 -18.44 -10.16
N GLY A 137 -1.00 -19.20 -9.07
CA GLY A 137 -1.44 -20.59 -9.15
C GLY A 137 -1.36 -21.36 -7.83
N ALA A 138 -1.33 -22.69 -7.93
CA ALA A 138 -1.40 -23.58 -6.79
C ALA A 138 -0.18 -23.41 -5.87
N ARG A 139 -0.44 -23.42 -4.54
CA ARG A 139 0.61 -23.47 -3.51
C ARG A 139 1.35 -24.79 -3.50
N ASN A 140 0.65 -25.88 -3.77
CA ASN A 140 1.19 -27.21 -3.98
C ASN A 140 1.13 -27.52 -5.47
N CYS A 141 2.17 -27.11 -6.20
CA CYS A 141 2.27 -27.32 -7.63
C CYS A 141 3.10 -28.59 -7.96
N THR A 142 2.91 -29.11 -9.16
CA THR A 142 3.77 -30.17 -9.70
C THR A 142 5.15 -29.64 -10.04
N ALA A 143 6.15 -30.49 -10.15
CA ALA A 143 7.49 -30.10 -10.60
C ALA A 143 7.47 -29.45 -12.00
N TYR A 144 6.62 -29.96 -12.90
CA TYR A 144 6.39 -29.37 -14.22
C TYR A 144 5.81 -27.95 -14.11
N GLY A 145 4.79 -27.74 -13.28
CA GLY A 145 4.17 -26.43 -13.05
C GLY A 145 5.17 -25.41 -12.50
N GLU A 146 6.00 -25.82 -11.53
CA GLU A 146 7.06 -24.98 -10.98
C GLU A 146 8.08 -24.59 -12.05
N GLN A 147 8.55 -25.55 -12.86
CA GLN A 147 9.48 -25.31 -13.93
C GLN A 147 8.91 -24.34 -14.98
N MET A 148 7.65 -24.52 -15.37
CA MET A 148 6.99 -23.62 -16.33
C MET A 148 6.83 -22.21 -15.77
N ALA A 149 6.44 -22.07 -14.51
CA ALA A 149 6.32 -20.76 -13.86
C ALA A 149 7.68 -20.03 -13.80
N LEU A 150 8.76 -20.74 -13.47
CA LEU A 150 10.14 -20.22 -13.52
C LEU A 150 10.51 -19.74 -14.93
N GLN A 151 10.26 -20.56 -15.94
CA GLN A 151 10.59 -20.26 -17.33
C GLN A 151 9.80 -19.05 -17.84
N TYR A 152 8.48 -19.03 -17.62
CA TYR A 152 7.64 -17.90 -18.04
C TYR A 152 8.03 -16.62 -17.29
N GLY A 153 8.27 -16.69 -15.97
CA GLY A 153 8.72 -15.54 -15.20
C GLY A 153 10.00 -14.93 -15.77
N LYS A 154 10.99 -15.76 -16.09
CA LYS A 154 12.25 -15.33 -16.70
C LYS A 154 12.02 -14.73 -18.09
N SER A 155 11.37 -15.45 -18.99
CA SER A 155 11.19 -15.02 -20.38
C SER A 155 10.37 -13.73 -20.50
N LEU A 156 9.32 -13.59 -19.70
CA LEU A 156 8.51 -12.36 -19.66
C LEU A 156 9.32 -11.18 -19.13
N ALA A 157 10.10 -11.38 -18.06
CA ALA A 157 10.97 -10.34 -17.53
C ALA A 157 12.04 -9.93 -18.56
N GLU A 158 12.65 -10.87 -19.28
CA GLU A 158 13.60 -10.60 -20.37
C GLU A 158 12.95 -9.82 -21.52
N ALA A 159 11.65 -10.01 -21.75
CA ALA A 159 10.87 -9.21 -22.70
C ALA A 159 10.44 -7.83 -22.16
N GLY A 160 10.92 -7.42 -20.97
CA GLY A 160 10.61 -6.13 -20.34
C GLY A 160 9.24 -6.08 -19.64
N ILE A 161 8.56 -7.22 -19.47
CA ILE A 161 7.27 -7.33 -18.82
C ILE A 161 7.47 -7.51 -17.31
N GLN A 162 6.81 -6.69 -16.50
CA GLN A 162 6.85 -6.76 -15.04
C GLN A 162 5.98 -7.91 -14.54
N ILE A 163 6.51 -8.73 -13.62
CA ILE A 163 5.75 -9.85 -13.05
C ILE A 163 5.13 -9.43 -11.73
N ILE A 164 3.81 -9.55 -11.63
CA ILE A 164 3.04 -9.26 -10.41
C ILE A 164 2.49 -10.56 -9.86
N SER A 165 2.69 -10.82 -8.56
CA SER A 165 2.21 -12.05 -7.93
C SER A 165 1.97 -11.85 -6.43
N GLY A 166 1.31 -12.83 -5.79
CA GLY A 166 1.02 -12.80 -4.35
C GLY A 166 2.17 -13.28 -3.47
N MET A 167 3.32 -13.64 -4.03
CA MET A 167 4.49 -14.17 -3.31
C MET A 167 4.16 -15.42 -2.47
N ALA A 168 3.12 -16.16 -2.83
CA ALA A 168 2.78 -17.41 -2.18
C ALA A 168 3.77 -18.53 -2.57
N ARG A 169 3.82 -19.59 -1.73
CA ARG A 169 4.55 -20.81 -2.10
C ARG A 169 3.98 -21.40 -3.39
N GLY A 170 4.79 -22.09 -4.18
CA GLY A 170 4.39 -22.74 -5.42
C GLY A 170 4.53 -21.84 -6.64
N ILE A 171 3.51 -21.77 -7.49
CA ILE A 171 3.55 -21.08 -8.79
C ILE A 171 3.90 -19.60 -8.66
N ASP A 172 3.31 -18.91 -7.70
CA ASP A 172 3.57 -17.47 -7.46
C ASP A 172 5.06 -17.21 -7.23
N GLY A 173 5.62 -17.89 -6.22
CA GLY A 173 7.04 -17.74 -5.88
C GLY A 173 7.98 -18.24 -6.98
N ALA A 174 7.59 -19.29 -7.73
CA ALA A 174 8.37 -19.78 -8.84
C ALA A 174 8.44 -18.73 -9.98
N GLY A 175 7.30 -18.12 -10.35
CA GLY A 175 7.24 -17.07 -11.34
C GLY A 175 8.10 -15.85 -10.97
N GLN A 176 8.06 -15.43 -9.71
CA GLN A 176 8.87 -14.33 -9.22
C GLN A 176 10.37 -14.67 -9.20
N ARG A 177 10.74 -15.89 -8.75
CA ARG A 177 12.14 -16.36 -8.85
C ARG A 177 12.62 -16.40 -10.31
N GLY A 178 11.75 -16.82 -11.22
CA GLY A 178 12.05 -16.78 -12.65
C GLY A 178 12.38 -15.37 -13.14
N ALA A 179 11.56 -14.39 -12.78
CA ALA A 179 11.80 -12.98 -13.12
C ALA A 179 13.11 -12.45 -12.55
N LEU A 180 13.44 -12.80 -11.30
CA LEU A 180 14.70 -12.42 -10.67
C LEU A 180 15.94 -13.05 -11.33
N ASN A 181 15.78 -14.16 -12.05
CA ASN A 181 16.84 -14.80 -12.82
C ASN A 181 17.01 -14.20 -14.23
N SER A 182 16.26 -13.16 -14.59
CA SER A 182 16.41 -12.45 -15.85
C SER A 182 17.64 -11.51 -15.83
N SER A 183 18.16 -11.18 -17.00
CA SER A 183 19.25 -10.20 -17.16
C SER A 183 18.86 -8.79 -16.66
N TRP A 184 17.57 -8.46 -16.70
CA TRP A 184 17.03 -7.16 -16.29
C TRP A 184 16.86 -6.99 -14.78
N ALA A 185 16.98 -8.07 -14.00
CA ALA A 185 16.74 -8.04 -12.55
C ALA A 185 17.67 -7.08 -11.79
N LYS A 186 18.86 -6.79 -12.32
CA LYS A 186 19.84 -5.87 -11.71
C LYS A 186 19.61 -4.40 -12.08
N GLU A 187 18.93 -4.13 -13.18
CA GLU A 187 18.82 -2.78 -13.76
C GLU A 187 17.47 -2.11 -13.48
N SER A 188 16.40 -2.90 -13.31
CA SER A 188 15.06 -2.38 -13.07
C SER A 188 14.22 -3.35 -12.27
N GLY A 189 13.18 -2.85 -11.59
CA GLY A 189 12.17 -3.70 -10.95
C GLY A 189 11.50 -4.62 -11.96
N VAL A 190 11.69 -5.92 -11.82
CA VAL A 190 11.15 -6.94 -12.73
C VAL A 190 9.98 -7.69 -12.13
N THR A 191 9.86 -7.70 -10.79
CA THR A 191 8.76 -8.39 -10.11
C THR A 191 8.31 -7.66 -8.86
N TYR A 192 7.02 -7.78 -8.56
CA TYR A 192 6.35 -7.10 -7.47
C TYR A 192 5.43 -8.07 -6.74
N ALA A 193 5.46 -8.02 -5.40
CA ALA A 193 4.61 -8.83 -4.56
C ALA A 193 3.42 -8.00 -4.05
N VAL A 194 2.21 -8.48 -4.27
CA VAL A 194 0.98 -7.90 -3.72
C VAL A 194 0.51 -8.78 -2.57
N LEU A 195 0.64 -8.27 -1.35
CA LEU A 195 0.31 -8.99 -0.13
C LEU A 195 -1.04 -8.53 0.41
N GLY A 196 -1.94 -9.46 0.68
CA GLY A 196 -3.23 -9.19 1.33
C GLY A 196 -3.10 -8.93 2.85
N LEU A 197 -1.88 -9.00 3.39
CA LEU A 197 -1.59 -8.78 4.81
C LEU A 197 -0.78 -7.50 4.99
N SER A 198 -1.01 -6.81 6.13
CA SER A 198 -0.24 -5.61 6.47
C SER A 198 1.25 -5.93 6.63
N LEU A 199 2.10 -5.20 5.92
CA LEU A 199 3.57 -5.27 6.04
C LEU A 199 4.06 -4.97 7.47
N ILE A 200 3.26 -4.30 8.29
CA ILE A 200 3.59 -3.93 9.67
C ILE A 200 3.61 -5.16 10.58
N HIS A 201 2.81 -6.17 10.28
CA HIS A 201 2.71 -7.41 11.04
C HIS A 201 3.64 -8.53 10.55
N ILE A 202 4.44 -8.29 9.53
CA ILE A 202 5.53 -9.19 9.17
C ILE A 202 6.65 -9.00 10.23
N SER A 203 6.42 -9.57 11.40
CA SER A 203 7.44 -9.80 12.40
C SER A 203 8.31 -10.92 11.88
N GLU A 204 9.57 -10.62 11.64
CA GLU A 204 10.64 -11.45 11.10
C GLU A 204 10.65 -11.57 9.56
N PRO A 205 11.74 -11.14 8.94
CA PRO A 205 11.98 -11.43 7.54
C PRO A 205 12.41 -12.90 7.46
N THR A 206 11.50 -13.79 7.14
CA THR A 206 11.91 -14.91 6.30
C THR A 206 12.61 -14.24 5.14
N ARG A 207 13.92 -14.45 5.00
CA ARG A 207 14.83 -13.75 4.08
C ARG A 207 14.35 -13.81 2.62
N LEU A 208 13.33 -13.08 2.31
CA LEU A 208 12.93 -12.71 0.97
C LEU A 208 13.17 -11.19 0.91
N ARG A 209 14.39 -10.83 0.53
CA ARG A 209 14.70 -9.48 0.12
C ARG A 209 13.74 -9.17 -1.02
N CYS A 210 12.82 -8.23 -0.79
CA CYS A 210 12.22 -7.49 -1.90
C CYS A 210 13.41 -6.75 -2.55
N ILE A 211 13.80 -7.21 -3.70
CA ILE A 211 14.81 -6.62 -4.55
C ILE A 211 14.13 -5.63 -5.47
#